data_2364568b1d30473ee335e5bc68c18b6d
#
_entry.id   2364568b1d30473ee335e5bc68c18b6d
#
_cell.length_a   1.000
_cell.length_b   1.000
_cell.length_c   1.000
_cell.angle_alpha   90.00
_cell.angle_beta   90.00
_cell.angle_gamma   90.00
#
_symmetry.space_group_name_H-M   'P 1'
#
loop_
_entity.id
_entity.type
_entity.pdbx_description
1 polymer ?
#
loop_
_entity_poly.entity_id
_entity_poly.type
_entity_poly.pdbx_seq_one_letter_code
_entity_poly.pdbx_strand_id
1 'polypeptide(L)'
;HQAHNAALAIAAVESFLGRGTQPLVPEVLAEGLATATSPGRLQRIATEPTVLVDAAHNPHGATALATALQEYFAFDEFAVVVGVLEDKDAAGIIAALAPIATRWFATASGSDRALPPEVVAAFALETADQSVESGDLPSVLQAARAWASHSETRAVVVTGSITLVGEAMALLQREEHGE
;
A
#
# COMPACT_ATOMS: atom_id res chain seq x y z
N HIS A 1 4.73 11.67 4.78
CA HIS A 1 4.46 12.12 3.40
C HIS A 1 3.04 12.69 3.22
N GLN A 2 2.03 12.22 3.96
CA GLN A 2 0.68 12.78 3.87
C GLN A 2 0.62 14.24 4.38
N ALA A 3 1.35 14.57 5.45
CA ALA A 3 1.45 15.96 5.93
C ALA A 3 2.09 16.89 4.87
N HIS A 4 3.10 16.40 4.15
CA HIS A 4 3.72 17.15 3.07
C HIS A 4 2.74 17.37 1.89
N ASN A 5 2.01 16.32 1.49
CA ASN A 5 0.99 16.42 0.45
C ASN A 5 -0.13 17.38 0.85
N ALA A 6 -0.57 17.35 2.11
CA ALA A 6 -1.56 18.29 2.65
C ALA A 6 -1.03 19.74 2.59
N ALA A 7 0.22 19.97 2.99
CA ALA A 7 0.84 21.30 2.91
C ALA A 7 0.91 21.83 1.46
N LEU A 8 1.26 20.98 0.50
CA LEU A 8 1.26 21.34 -0.93
C LEU A 8 -0.16 21.65 -1.43
N ALA A 9 -1.15 20.86 -1.03
CA ALA A 9 -2.54 21.09 -1.42
C ALA A 9 -3.06 22.42 -0.85
N ILE A 10 -2.76 22.72 0.42
CA ILE A 10 -3.10 24.01 1.06
C ILE A 10 -2.46 25.16 0.28
N ALA A 11 -1.16 25.10 0.03
CA ALA A 11 -0.44 26.13 -0.70
C ALA A 11 -0.99 26.35 -2.14
N ALA A 12 -1.38 25.26 -2.81
CA ALA A 12 -2.01 25.34 -4.14
C ALA A 12 -3.37 26.04 -4.08
N VAL A 13 -4.23 25.71 -3.11
CA VAL A 13 -5.55 26.33 -2.93
C VAL A 13 -5.41 27.81 -2.57
N GLU A 14 -4.51 28.16 -1.65
CA GLU A 14 -4.24 29.55 -1.27
C GLU A 14 -3.70 30.39 -2.44
N SER A 15 -2.82 29.78 -3.25
CA SER A 15 -2.34 30.44 -4.48
C SER A 15 -3.45 30.66 -5.51
N PHE A 16 -4.34 29.71 -5.67
CA PHE A 16 -5.43 29.77 -6.65
C PHE A 16 -6.53 30.73 -6.23
N LEU A 17 -7.04 30.64 -4.99
CA LEU A 17 -8.15 31.44 -4.49
C LEU A 17 -7.73 32.83 -4.01
N GLY A 18 -6.60 32.91 -3.31
CA GLY A 18 -6.11 34.12 -2.65
C GLY A 18 -4.94 34.80 -3.36
N ARG A 19 -4.53 34.37 -4.55
CA ARG A 19 -3.32 34.83 -5.24
C ARG A 19 -2.06 34.76 -4.36
N GLY A 20 -2.03 33.81 -3.41
CA GLY A 20 -0.94 33.63 -2.45
C GLY A 20 -0.87 34.68 -1.32
N THR A 21 -1.88 35.56 -1.19
CA THR A 21 -1.87 36.65 -0.21
C THR A 21 -2.92 36.47 0.90
N GLN A 22 -3.84 35.55 0.74
CA GLN A 22 -4.89 35.26 1.72
C GLN A 22 -4.79 33.80 2.17
N PRO A 23 -4.42 33.54 3.43
CA PRO A 23 -4.44 32.18 3.99
C PRO A 23 -5.89 31.67 4.10
N LEU A 24 -6.05 30.35 4.02
CA LEU A 24 -7.33 29.72 4.32
C LEU A 24 -7.72 29.94 5.77
N VAL A 25 -9.02 30.09 6.02
CA VAL A 25 -9.57 30.17 7.37
C VAL A 25 -9.25 28.90 8.13
N PRO A 26 -8.59 28.99 9.33
CA PRO A 26 -8.10 27.81 10.06
C PRO A 26 -9.17 26.77 10.36
N GLU A 27 -10.39 27.20 10.66
CA GLU A 27 -11.53 26.33 10.99
C GLU A 27 -11.99 25.53 9.75
N VAL A 28 -12.05 26.17 8.57
CA VAL A 28 -12.39 25.53 7.30
C VAL A 28 -11.30 24.55 6.89
N LEU A 29 -10.03 24.92 7.12
CA LEU A 29 -8.90 24.05 6.86
C LEU A 29 -8.93 22.80 7.75
N ALA A 30 -9.17 22.99 9.05
CA ALA A 30 -9.26 21.89 10.01
C ALA A 30 -10.39 20.92 9.67
N GLU A 31 -11.57 21.44 9.33
CA GLU A 31 -12.72 20.61 8.89
C GLU A 31 -12.42 19.87 7.58
N GLY A 32 -11.84 20.57 6.60
CA GLY A 32 -11.46 19.97 5.30
C GLY A 32 -10.43 18.85 5.46
N LEU A 33 -9.42 19.04 6.32
CA LEU A 33 -8.42 18.00 6.60
C LEU A 33 -8.98 16.83 7.42
N ALA A 34 -9.89 17.09 8.36
CA ALA A 34 -10.51 16.06 9.19
C ALA A 34 -11.46 15.15 8.36
N THR A 35 -12.09 15.71 7.32
CA THR A 35 -13.01 14.98 6.45
C THR A 35 -12.37 14.43 5.19
N ALA A 36 -11.11 14.79 4.91
CA ALA A 36 -10.37 14.31 3.76
C ALA A 36 -10.14 12.79 3.84
N THR A 37 -10.62 12.07 2.85
CA THR A 37 -10.36 10.64 2.70
C THR A 37 -9.46 10.39 1.51
N SER A 38 -8.53 9.46 1.65
CA SER A 38 -7.64 9.05 0.57
C SER A 38 -7.63 7.52 0.49
N PRO A 39 -8.63 6.92 -0.16
CA PRO A 39 -8.73 5.47 -0.26
C PRO A 39 -7.48 4.86 -0.87
N GLY A 40 -7.01 3.74 -0.30
CA GLY A 40 -5.79 3.07 -0.77
C GLY A 40 -4.48 3.79 -0.41
N ARG A 41 -4.49 4.72 0.55
CA ARG A 41 -3.29 5.38 1.07
C ARG A 41 -3.07 5.01 2.53
N LEU A 42 -2.20 4.04 2.77
CA LEU A 42 -1.91 3.44 4.09
C LEU A 42 -3.20 3.21 4.90
N GLN A 43 -4.16 2.58 4.23
CA GLN A 43 -5.49 2.33 4.75
C GLN A 43 -5.58 0.93 5.35
N ARG A 44 -6.12 0.80 6.57
CA ARG A 44 -6.46 -0.49 7.15
C ARG A 44 -7.82 -0.94 6.62
N ILE A 45 -7.87 -2.14 6.03
CA ILE A 45 -9.07 -2.72 5.42
C ILE A 45 -9.54 -4.02 6.11
N ALA A 46 -8.74 -4.57 7.03
CA ALA A 46 -9.15 -5.64 7.95
C ALA A 46 -8.38 -5.53 9.26
N THR A 47 -8.92 -6.11 10.33
CA THR A 47 -8.35 -6.05 11.69
C THR A 47 -7.82 -7.39 12.19
N GLU A 48 -8.38 -8.51 11.76
CA GLU A 48 -8.04 -9.85 12.24
C GLU A 48 -7.92 -10.86 11.08
N PRO A 49 -6.67 -11.07 10.60
CA PRO A 49 -5.45 -10.32 10.87
C PRO A 49 -5.49 -8.92 10.26
N THR A 50 -4.63 -8.01 10.76
CA THR A 50 -4.54 -6.67 10.18
C THR A 50 -4.07 -6.73 8.73
N VAL A 51 -4.87 -6.12 7.84
CA VAL A 51 -4.52 -5.92 6.43
C VAL A 51 -4.49 -4.43 6.13
N LEU A 52 -3.36 -3.96 5.66
CA LEU A 52 -3.11 -2.60 5.20
C LEU A 52 -3.00 -2.56 3.68
N VAL A 53 -3.45 -1.50 3.06
CA VAL A 53 -3.27 -1.26 1.63
C VAL A 53 -2.63 0.08 1.37
N ASP A 54 -1.73 0.16 0.39
CA ASP A 54 -1.15 1.42 -0.08
C ASP A 54 -0.87 1.38 -1.58
N ALA A 55 -1.28 2.40 -2.30
CA ALA A 55 -1.11 2.51 -3.74
C ALA A 55 0.28 3.01 -4.18
N ALA A 56 1.33 2.77 -3.38
CA ALA A 56 2.72 3.00 -3.79
C ALA A 56 3.01 2.17 -5.05
N HIS A 57 3.46 2.83 -6.11
CA HIS A 57 3.66 2.24 -7.43
C HIS A 57 4.97 2.70 -8.10
N ASN A 58 5.88 3.23 -7.31
CA ASN A 58 7.24 3.60 -7.70
C ASN A 58 8.17 3.49 -6.48
N PRO A 59 9.50 3.45 -6.66
CA PRO A 59 10.46 3.27 -5.56
C PRO A 59 10.34 4.34 -4.47
N HIS A 60 10.09 5.59 -4.84
CA HIS A 60 9.94 6.67 -3.86
C HIS A 60 8.70 6.45 -2.96
N GLY A 61 7.56 6.10 -3.56
CA GLY A 61 6.33 5.78 -2.82
C GLY A 61 6.52 4.54 -1.92
N ALA A 62 7.21 3.50 -2.43
CA ALA A 62 7.52 2.29 -1.69
C ALA A 62 8.44 2.57 -0.47
N THR A 63 9.45 3.43 -0.64
CA THR A 63 10.30 3.90 0.47
C THR A 63 9.47 4.65 1.53
N ALA A 64 8.60 5.55 1.10
CA ALA A 64 7.73 6.30 2.01
C ALA A 64 6.76 5.38 2.77
N LEU A 65 6.23 4.34 2.09
CA LEU A 65 5.40 3.31 2.72
C LEU A 65 6.19 2.51 3.77
N ALA A 66 7.39 2.01 3.42
CA ALA A 66 8.23 1.25 4.33
C ALA A 66 8.57 2.06 5.59
N THR A 67 8.96 3.32 5.42
CA THR A 67 9.23 4.25 6.55
C THR A 67 8.00 4.44 7.42
N ALA A 68 6.83 4.69 6.82
CA ALA A 68 5.60 4.91 7.57
C ALA A 68 5.16 3.66 8.36
N LEU A 69 5.34 2.46 7.79
CA LEU A 69 5.04 1.21 8.48
C LEU A 69 5.93 1.01 9.72
N GLN A 70 7.22 1.32 9.62
CA GLN A 70 8.16 1.23 10.74
C GLN A 70 7.92 2.30 11.82
N GLU A 71 7.50 3.51 11.42
CA GLU A 71 7.35 4.62 12.36
C GLU A 71 6.00 4.63 13.09
N TYR A 72 4.92 4.20 12.42
CA TYR A 72 3.56 4.41 12.93
C TYR A 72 2.82 3.12 13.33
N PHE A 73 3.40 1.94 13.06
CA PHE A 73 2.76 0.67 13.38
C PHE A 73 3.67 -0.20 14.24
N ALA A 74 3.07 -0.84 15.25
CA ALA A 74 3.78 -1.72 16.19
C ALA A 74 3.74 -3.20 15.73
N PHE A 75 4.05 -3.46 14.44
CA PHE A 75 4.19 -4.81 13.92
C PHE A 75 5.66 -5.14 13.71
N ASP A 76 6.06 -6.36 14.07
CA ASP A 76 7.45 -6.84 13.92
C ASP A 76 7.67 -7.45 12.54
N GLU A 77 6.63 -8.02 11.93
CA GLU A 77 6.73 -8.80 10.70
C GLU A 77 5.61 -8.44 9.72
N PHE A 78 5.97 -8.27 8.44
CA PHE A 78 5.01 -7.99 7.38
C PHE A 78 5.03 -9.05 6.28
N ALA A 79 3.85 -9.58 5.92
CA ALA A 79 3.61 -10.24 4.65
C ALA A 79 3.32 -9.17 3.59
N VAL A 80 4.18 -9.04 2.60
CA VAL A 80 4.00 -8.06 1.50
C VAL A 80 3.38 -8.74 0.30
N VAL A 81 2.11 -8.44 0.02
CA VAL A 81 1.40 -8.81 -1.21
C VAL A 81 1.66 -7.72 -2.25
N VAL A 82 2.37 -8.06 -3.31
CA VAL A 82 2.84 -7.09 -4.30
C VAL A 82 2.53 -7.50 -5.73
N GLY A 83 2.02 -6.53 -6.50
CA GLY A 83 1.82 -6.67 -7.95
C GLY A 83 2.11 -5.34 -8.64
N VAL A 84 2.91 -5.38 -9.69
CA VAL A 84 3.48 -4.20 -10.35
C VAL A 84 3.08 -4.18 -11.81
N LEU A 85 2.90 -2.99 -12.39
CA LEU A 85 2.66 -2.81 -13.82
C LEU A 85 3.98 -2.78 -14.59
N GLU A 86 3.98 -3.24 -15.84
CA GLU A 86 5.15 -3.37 -16.71
C GLU A 86 5.92 -2.05 -16.97
N ASP A 87 5.22 -0.91 -16.88
CA ASP A 87 5.79 0.42 -17.08
C ASP A 87 6.44 1.00 -15.80
N LYS A 88 6.49 0.22 -14.72
CA LYS A 88 7.04 0.64 -13.42
C LYS A 88 8.35 -0.07 -13.10
N ASP A 89 9.16 0.56 -12.26
CA ASP A 89 10.40 -0.02 -11.75
C ASP A 89 10.09 -1.04 -10.64
N ALA A 90 9.79 -2.28 -11.04
CA ALA A 90 9.46 -3.36 -10.12
C ALA A 90 10.62 -3.71 -9.18
N ALA A 91 11.85 -3.74 -9.70
CA ALA A 91 13.04 -4.03 -8.91
C ALA A 91 13.26 -2.96 -7.83
N GLY A 92 13.13 -1.69 -8.19
CA GLY A 92 13.26 -0.58 -7.25
C GLY A 92 12.14 -0.53 -6.19
N ILE A 93 10.89 -0.90 -6.55
CA ILE A 93 9.78 -1.03 -5.60
C ILE A 93 10.07 -2.13 -4.58
N ILE A 94 10.48 -3.32 -5.05
CA ILE A 94 10.78 -4.46 -4.19
C ILE A 94 11.98 -4.16 -3.28
N ALA A 95 13.04 -3.59 -3.83
CA ALA A 95 14.22 -3.20 -3.03
C ALA A 95 13.87 -2.19 -1.93
N ALA A 96 12.96 -1.24 -2.20
CA ALA A 96 12.50 -0.27 -1.20
C ALA A 96 11.64 -0.89 -0.08
N LEU A 97 10.91 -1.98 -0.38
CA LEU A 97 10.08 -2.70 0.59
C LEU A 97 10.83 -3.82 1.33
N ALA A 98 11.98 -4.27 0.81
CA ALA A 98 12.75 -5.37 1.40
C ALA A 98 13.09 -5.19 2.90
N PRO A 99 13.39 -3.97 3.40
CA PRO A 99 13.68 -3.76 4.82
C PRO A 99 12.53 -4.09 5.78
N ILE A 100 11.30 -4.13 5.30
CA ILE A 100 10.10 -4.42 6.11
C ILE A 100 9.50 -5.80 5.82
N ALA A 101 9.77 -6.38 4.65
CA ALA A 101 9.18 -7.63 4.23
C ALA A 101 9.78 -8.81 4.98
N THR A 102 8.94 -9.61 5.65
CA THR A 102 9.31 -10.91 6.22
C THR A 102 8.97 -12.04 5.26
N ARG A 103 7.87 -11.90 4.53
CA ARG A 103 7.44 -12.82 3.47
C ARG A 103 6.89 -12.05 2.28
N TRP A 104 7.11 -12.59 1.09
CA TRP A 104 6.62 -12.03 -0.16
C TRP A 104 5.52 -12.90 -0.76
N PHE A 105 4.50 -12.22 -1.27
CA PHE A 105 3.39 -12.81 -1.99
C PHE A 105 3.22 -12.03 -3.30
N ALA A 106 3.80 -12.55 -4.36
CA ALA A 106 3.77 -11.94 -5.68
C ALA A 106 2.46 -12.27 -6.40
N THR A 107 1.83 -11.25 -6.98
CA THR A 107 0.58 -11.41 -7.70
C THR A 107 0.47 -10.42 -8.87
N ALA A 108 -0.61 -10.51 -9.62
CA ALA A 108 -0.96 -9.56 -10.67
C ALA A 108 -2.37 -9.00 -10.41
N SER A 109 -2.58 -7.74 -10.76
CA SER A 109 -3.93 -7.19 -10.89
C SER A 109 -4.56 -7.61 -12.22
N GLY A 110 -5.87 -7.42 -12.38
CA GLY A 110 -6.60 -7.66 -13.63
C GLY A 110 -6.29 -6.66 -14.77
N SER A 111 -5.25 -5.84 -14.62
CA SER A 111 -4.80 -4.92 -15.67
C SER A 111 -4.02 -5.67 -16.74
N ASP A 112 -4.29 -5.40 -18.03
CA ASP A 112 -3.53 -5.94 -19.16
C ASP A 112 -2.03 -5.58 -19.13
N ARG A 113 -1.66 -4.58 -18.33
CA ARG A 113 -0.26 -4.14 -18.11
C ARG A 113 0.36 -4.72 -16.85
N ALA A 114 -0.30 -5.64 -16.15
CA ALA A 114 0.29 -6.23 -14.95
C ALA A 114 1.43 -7.17 -15.32
N LEU A 115 2.55 -7.06 -14.61
CA LEU A 115 3.60 -8.08 -14.71
C LEU A 115 3.07 -9.42 -14.21
N PRO A 116 3.44 -10.54 -14.86
CA PRO A 116 3.14 -11.88 -14.35
C PRO A 116 3.65 -12.07 -12.91
N PRO A 117 2.90 -12.79 -12.04
CA PRO A 117 3.31 -13.01 -10.65
C PRO A 117 4.72 -13.59 -10.50
N GLU A 118 5.11 -14.52 -11.38
CA GLU A 118 6.42 -15.16 -11.39
C GLU A 118 7.56 -14.20 -11.73
N VAL A 119 7.30 -13.16 -12.53
CA VAL A 119 8.28 -12.11 -12.82
C VAL A 119 8.49 -11.21 -11.57
N VAL A 120 7.40 -10.85 -10.91
CA VAL A 120 7.47 -10.08 -9.65
C VAL A 120 8.16 -10.90 -8.56
N ALA A 121 7.86 -12.21 -8.48
CA ALA A 121 8.52 -13.13 -7.55
C ALA A 121 10.03 -13.24 -7.79
N ALA A 122 10.48 -13.25 -9.05
CA ALA A 122 11.90 -13.29 -9.39
C ALA A 122 12.66 -12.08 -8.82
N PHE A 123 12.11 -10.87 -8.94
CA PHE A 123 12.71 -9.67 -8.34
C PHE A 123 12.79 -9.76 -6.81
N ALA A 124 11.79 -10.34 -6.15
CA ALA A 124 11.82 -10.54 -4.69
C ALA A 124 12.91 -11.54 -4.28
N LEU A 125 13.05 -12.65 -5.00
CA LEU A 125 14.08 -13.67 -4.76
C LEU A 125 15.50 -13.13 -4.98
N GLU A 126 15.70 -12.24 -5.94
CA GLU A 126 17.00 -11.61 -6.19
C GLU A 126 17.39 -10.59 -5.10
N THR A 127 16.37 -10.00 -4.45
CA THR A 127 16.61 -8.88 -3.51
C THR A 127 16.80 -9.36 -2.07
N ALA A 128 16.21 -10.50 -1.69
CA ALA A 128 16.15 -10.91 -0.30
C ALA A 128 16.05 -12.44 -0.14
N ASP A 129 16.62 -12.93 0.96
CA ASP A 129 16.67 -14.35 1.34
C ASP A 129 15.36 -14.82 2.03
N GLN A 130 14.23 -14.13 1.74
CA GLN A 130 12.94 -14.44 2.34
C GLN A 130 12.12 -15.40 1.45
N SER A 131 11.13 -16.06 2.06
CA SER A 131 10.22 -16.91 1.30
C SER A 131 9.34 -16.08 0.37
N VAL A 132 9.21 -16.53 -0.87
CA VAL A 132 8.38 -15.92 -1.91
C VAL A 132 7.36 -16.94 -2.39
N GLU A 133 6.09 -16.56 -2.35
CA GLU A 133 4.98 -17.29 -2.96
C GLU A 133 4.41 -16.46 -4.11
N SER A 134 3.87 -17.10 -5.15
CA SER A 134 3.26 -16.42 -6.28
C SER A 134 1.95 -17.07 -6.69
N GLY A 135 0.99 -16.28 -7.16
CA GLY A 135 -0.32 -16.75 -7.58
C GLY A 135 -1.32 -15.65 -7.87
N ASP A 136 -2.59 -16.02 -8.05
CA ASP A 136 -3.68 -15.06 -8.16
C ASP A 136 -3.91 -14.31 -6.84
N LEU A 137 -4.50 -13.12 -6.92
CA LEU A 137 -4.71 -12.27 -5.75
C LEU A 137 -5.51 -12.95 -4.62
N PRO A 138 -6.65 -13.63 -4.88
CA PRO A 138 -7.39 -14.30 -3.81
C PRO A 138 -6.54 -15.33 -3.07
N SER A 139 -5.82 -16.19 -3.79
CA SER A 139 -4.99 -17.25 -3.21
C SER A 139 -3.84 -16.70 -2.36
N VAL A 140 -3.07 -15.74 -2.90
CA VAL A 140 -1.93 -15.18 -2.16
C VAL A 140 -2.37 -14.31 -0.99
N LEU A 141 -3.49 -13.58 -1.10
CA LEU A 141 -4.02 -12.77 0.00
C LEU A 141 -4.53 -13.68 1.13
N GLN A 142 -5.19 -14.80 0.81
CA GLN A 142 -5.59 -15.81 1.79
C GLN A 142 -4.36 -16.40 2.51
N ALA A 143 -3.32 -16.80 1.78
CA ALA A 143 -2.08 -17.33 2.33
C ALA A 143 -1.36 -16.31 3.23
N ALA A 144 -1.27 -15.06 2.81
CA ALA A 144 -0.67 -13.97 3.58
C ALA A 144 -1.44 -13.73 4.89
N ARG A 145 -2.78 -13.71 4.85
CA ARG A 145 -3.64 -13.57 6.03
C ARG A 145 -3.52 -14.77 6.96
N ALA A 146 -3.48 -15.98 6.42
CA ALA A 146 -3.26 -17.20 7.21
C ALA A 146 -1.92 -17.16 7.95
N TRP A 147 -0.85 -16.70 7.28
CA TRP A 147 0.43 -16.51 7.94
C TRP A 147 0.39 -15.42 9.03
N ALA A 148 -0.26 -14.30 8.76
CA ALA A 148 -0.35 -13.20 9.71
C ALA A 148 -1.20 -13.55 10.95
N SER A 149 -2.22 -14.40 10.81
CA SER A 149 -3.09 -14.82 11.92
C SER A 149 -2.40 -15.64 13.02
N HIS A 150 -1.16 -16.09 12.78
CA HIS A 150 -0.39 -16.84 13.78
C HIS A 150 0.28 -15.95 14.84
N SER A 151 0.26 -14.62 14.71
CA SER A 151 0.82 -13.70 15.70
C SER A 151 0.15 -12.32 15.60
N GLU A 152 -0.14 -11.72 16.74
CA GLU A 152 -0.67 -10.35 16.82
C GLU A 152 0.36 -9.28 16.37
N THR A 153 1.65 -9.63 16.31
CA THR A 153 2.72 -8.74 15.83
C THR A 153 2.93 -8.83 14.32
N ARG A 154 2.07 -9.56 13.59
CA ARG A 154 2.11 -9.72 12.15
C ARG A 154 1.00 -8.95 11.45
N ALA A 155 1.34 -8.38 10.30
CA ALA A 155 0.37 -7.72 9.43
C ALA A 155 0.59 -8.06 7.97
N VAL A 156 -0.43 -7.85 7.15
CA VAL A 156 -0.37 -7.95 5.68
C VAL A 156 -0.36 -6.55 5.11
N VAL A 157 0.48 -6.31 4.10
CA VAL A 157 0.50 -5.07 3.30
C VAL A 157 0.30 -5.41 1.84
N VAL A 158 -0.73 -4.84 1.21
CA VAL A 158 -0.99 -4.98 -0.23
C VAL A 158 -0.57 -3.69 -0.94
N THR A 159 0.31 -3.79 -1.94
CA THR A 159 0.89 -2.61 -2.59
C THR A 159 1.44 -2.90 -4.00
N GLY A 160 2.03 -1.88 -4.64
CA GLY A 160 2.69 -1.95 -5.95
C GLY A 160 1.86 -1.42 -7.11
N SER A 161 0.54 -1.40 -7.00
CA SER A 161 -0.37 -0.86 -8.02
C SER A 161 -1.69 -0.41 -7.40
N ILE A 162 -2.21 0.72 -7.88
CA ILE A 162 -3.54 1.22 -7.45
C ILE A 162 -4.65 0.26 -7.85
N THR A 163 -4.51 -0.41 -8.98
CA THR A 163 -5.49 -1.41 -9.46
C THR A 163 -5.53 -2.60 -8.51
N LEU A 164 -4.36 -3.13 -8.13
CA LEU A 164 -4.25 -4.24 -7.17
C LEU A 164 -4.88 -3.88 -5.82
N VAL A 165 -4.60 -2.69 -5.32
CA VAL A 165 -5.18 -2.19 -4.07
C VAL A 165 -6.71 -2.13 -4.14
N GLY A 166 -7.27 -1.61 -5.24
CA GLY A 166 -8.72 -1.57 -5.45
C GLY A 166 -9.35 -2.97 -5.48
N GLU A 167 -8.71 -3.93 -6.14
CA GLU A 167 -9.16 -5.33 -6.21
C GLU A 167 -9.10 -6.02 -4.84
N ALA A 168 -8.03 -5.81 -4.07
CA ALA A 168 -7.91 -6.35 -2.72
C ALA A 168 -8.99 -5.79 -1.77
N MET A 169 -9.26 -4.49 -1.85
CA MET A 169 -10.35 -3.85 -1.09
C MET A 169 -11.71 -4.45 -1.45
N ALA A 170 -11.99 -4.61 -2.74
CA ALA A 170 -13.26 -5.19 -3.22
C ALA A 170 -13.40 -6.67 -2.82
N LEU A 171 -12.30 -7.43 -2.81
CA LEU A 171 -12.30 -8.83 -2.39
C LEU A 171 -12.68 -8.97 -0.91
N LEU A 172 -12.03 -8.22 -0.02
CA LEU A 172 -12.31 -8.30 1.42
C LEU A 172 -13.70 -7.75 1.78
N GLN A 173 -14.19 -6.73 1.09
CA GLN A 173 -15.56 -6.23 1.28
C GLN A 173 -16.61 -7.29 0.94
N ARG A 174 -16.42 -8.08 -0.13
CA ARG A 174 -17.32 -9.20 -0.47
C ARG A 174 -17.30 -10.28 0.58
N GLU A 175 -16.12 -10.66 1.10
CA GLU A 175 -16.00 -11.65 2.18
C GLU A 175 -16.77 -11.20 3.44
N GLU A 176 -16.71 -9.93 3.82
CA GLU A 176 -17.43 -9.37 4.97
C GLU A 176 -18.96 -9.39 4.78
N HIS A 177 -19.45 -9.28 3.54
CA HIS A 177 -20.88 -9.30 3.22
C HIS A 177 -21.42 -10.69 2.88
N GLY A 178 -20.55 -11.71 2.83
CA GLY A 178 -20.94 -13.11 2.59
C GLY A 178 -21.36 -13.40 1.15
N GLU A 179 -20.85 -12.62 0.18
CA GLU A 179 -21.09 -12.81 -1.26
C GLU A 179 -20.03 -13.67 -1.93
#